data_de77da2684f34d2d9dbec04229b24fab
#
_entry.id   de77da2684f34d2d9dbec04229b24fab
#
_cell.length_a   1.000
_cell.length_b   1.000
_cell.length_c   1.000
_cell.angle_alpha   90.00
_cell.angle_beta   90.00
_cell.angle_gamma   90.00
#
_symmetry.space_group_name_H-M   'P 1'
#
loop_
_entity.id
_entity.type
_entity.pdbx_description
1 polymer ?
#
loop_
_entity_poly.entity_id
_entity_poly.type
_entity_poly.pdbx_seq_one_letter_code
_entity_poly.pdbx_strand_id
1 'polypeptide(L)'
;MTTKWSVAMAKKRFGTAMVLGAAAAMATTVLIPSPASADVKAGVDAWARGEYKKAIDEWRPIAIAGDADAQFNLGQAYKLGRGVPIDLAMAEEWYRKAAVQGHPQASDNYGLALFQNNRRDQALPWLEKSAARGEPRAQYVLGTMFFNADVVPRDWVKAYALMTRANAAGLPQAATTLAQMDRYVSASDRQKGTELARRYEAEASNPLPTTTNRVAANTARPTRTAPPARRPIETTDLPPSQPVTPEVIDTRPARATPPAPRPAAQRPAPEPKPVASGAWRVQLGAFRDPDGARRLWSQVASRFPGRQPYYVKAGALTRLLVGPYATQAEAARGCGSVRPCVPSR
;
A
#
# COMPACT_ATOMS: atom_id res chain seq x y z
N MET A 1 47.01 4.13 -64.87
CA MET A 1 47.69 5.43 -64.95
C MET A 1 47.95 5.84 -63.48
N THR A 2 49.10 5.35 -62.91
CA THR A 2 50.37 6.07 -62.79
C THR A 2 50.16 7.50 -62.28
N THR A 3 50.59 7.85 -61.07
CA THR A 3 52.01 8.11 -60.78
C THR A 3 52.22 8.26 -59.25
N LYS A 4 53.29 7.59 -58.84
CA LYS A 4 54.11 7.79 -57.62
C LYS A 4 54.67 9.20 -57.59
N TRP A 5 54.94 9.72 -56.38
CA TRP A 5 56.15 10.50 -56.09
C TRP A 5 56.58 10.32 -54.63
N SER A 6 57.74 9.76 -54.50
CA SER A 6 58.58 9.73 -53.27
C SER A 6 59.44 10.98 -53.21
N VAL A 7 60.16 11.16 -52.14
CA VAL A 7 61.44 11.86 -51.85
C VAL A 7 61.23 12.78 -50.62
N ALA A 8 62.01 12.84 -49.62
CA ALA A 8 63.18 12.26 -49.00
C ALA A 8 63.57 13.09 -47.81
N MET A 9 64.09 12.44 -46.85
CA MET A 9 65.07 12.84 -45.81
C MET A 9 65.52 14.31 -45.71
N ALA A 10 65.49 14.84 -44.48
CA ALA A 10 66.61 15.62 -43.94
C ALA A 10 66.69 15.44 -42.40
N LYS A 11 67.77 14.76 -41.99
CA LYS A 11 68.26 14.74 -40.61
C LYS A 11 68.87 16.11 -40.29
N LYS A 12 68.49 16.70 -39.17
CA LYS A 12 69.38 17.62 -38.44
C LYS A 12 69.35 17.32 -36.94
N ARG A 13 70.43 16.86 -36.42
CA ARG A 13 70.84 16.77 -35.02
C ARG A 13 71.30 18.14 -34.57
N PHE A 14 70.79 18.55 -33.40
CA PHE A 14 71.42 19.39 -32.38
C PHE A 14 70.53 19.18 -31.18
N GLY A 15 70.87 18.72 -30.04
CA GLY A 15 72.03 18.97 -29.19
C GLY A 15 71.51 19.70 -27.96
N THR A 16 71.37 18.93 -26.84
CA THR A 16 71.52 19.38 -25.45
C THR A 16 70.67 20.54 -24.92
N ALA A 17 69.72 20.19 -23.98
CA ALA A 17 69.85 20.69 -22.61
C ALA A 17 68.80 20.04 -21.73
N MET A 18 69.27 19.27 -20.77
CA MET A 18 68.54 18.63 -19.70
C MET A 18 68.26 19.70 -18.65
N VAL A 19 66.97 20.07 -18.45
CA VAL A 19 66.52 20.77 -17.25
C VAL A 19 65.48 19.90 -16.57
N LEU A 20 65.90 19.21 -15.52
CA LEU A 20 65.00 18.54 -14.59
C LEU A 20 64.27 19.63 -13.79
N GLY A 21 63.03 19.92 -14.20
CA GLY A 21 62.04 20.62 -13.38
C GLY A 21 61.11 19.60 -12.73
N ALA A 22 61.40 19.21 -11.51
CA ALA A 22 60.48 18.42 -10.68
C ALA A 22 59.29 19.31 -10.29
N ALA A 23 58.23 19.30 -11.11
CA ALA A 23 56.95 19.83 -10.72
C ALA A 23 56.27 18.79 -9.80
N ALA A 24 56.42 18.96 -8.49
CA ALA A 24 55.60 18.25 -7.51
C ALA A 24 54.13 18.70 -7.66
N ALA A 25 53.36 17.95 -8.43
CA ALA A 25 51.93 18.07 -8.46
C ALA A 25 51.40 17.60 -7.10
N MET A 26 51.19 18.56 -6.19
CA MET A 26 50.37 18.32 -5.00
C MET A 26 48.94 18.00 -5.49
N ALA A 27 48.63 16.70 -5.62
CA ALA A 27 47.26 16.22 -5.74
C ALA A 27 46.57 16.51 -4.41
N THR A 28 45.90 17.67 -4.33
CA THR A 28 44.92 17.93 -3.29
C THR A 28 43.80 16.94 -3.52
N THR A 29 43.87 15.81 -2.82
CA THR A 29 42.70 14.91 -2.67
C THR A 29 41.62 15.73 -1.97
N VAL A 30 40.70 16.27 -2.76
CA VAL A 30 39.44 16.77 -2.23
C VAL A 30 38.77 15.52 -1.67
N LEU A 31 38.84 15.35 -0.34
CA LEU A 31 37.96 14.46 0.38
C LEU A 31 36.53 15.04 0.15
N ILE A 32 35.85 14.56 -0.87
CA ILE A 32 34.43 14.74 -0.98
C ILE A 32 33.88 13.92 0.20
N PRO A 33 33.26 14.57 1.23
CA PRO A 33 32.62 13.80 2.28
C PRO A 33 31.59 12.94 1.57
N SER A 34 31.75 11.62 1.64
CA SER A 34 30.66 10.70 1.35
C SER A 34 29.44 11.26 2.09
N PRO A 35 28.29 11.44 1.43
CA PRO A 35 27.08 11.76 2.14
C PRO A 35 27.00 10.75 3.27
N ALA A 36 27.07 11.22 4.52
CA ALA A 36 26.93 10.39 5.70
C ALA A 36 25.72 9.50 5.39
N SER A 37 25.91 8.18 5.41
CA SER A 37 24.81 7.24 5.25
C SER A 37 23.81 7.62 6.33
N ALA A 38 22.82 8.42 5.96
CA ALA A 38 21.74 8.75 6.85
C ALA A 38 21.23 7.39 7.33
N ASP A 39 21.35 7.15 8.62
CA ASP A 39 21.17 5.81 9.15
C ASP A 39 19.68 5.59 9.38
N VAL A 40 19.06 4.67 8.64
CA VAL A 40 17.67 4.24 8.87
C VAL A 40 17.44 3.99 10.35
N LYS A 41 18.48 3.46 11.04
CA LYS A 41 18.47 3.19 12.47
C LYS A 41 18.20 4.43 13.32
N ALA A 42 18.77 5.59 12.99
CA ALA A 42 18.53 6.82 13.73
C ALA A 42 17.04 7.19 13.74
N GLY A 43 16.38 7.03 12.60
CA GLY A 43 14.93 7.19 12.48
C GLY A 43 14.14 6.14 13.27
N VAL A 44 14.57 4.87 13.27
CA VAL A 44 13.95 3.81 14.07
C VAL A 44 14.06 4.10 15.56
N ASP A 45 15.23 4.52 16.01
CA ASP A 45 15.48 4.89 17.42
C ASP A 45 14.62 6.10 17.84
N ALA A 46 14.47 7.10 16.97
CA ALA A 46 13.59 8.25 17.20
C ALA A 46 12.11 7.82 17.26
N TRP A 47 11.69 6.91 16.36
CA TRP A 47 10.34 6.35 16.35
C TRP A 47 10.01 5.60 17.64
N ALA A 48 10.93 4.76 18.12
CA ALA A 48 10.77 4.01 19.37
C ALA A 48 10.61 4.93 20.60
N ARG A 49 11.23 6.12 20.57
CA ARG A 49 11.06 7.14 21.63
C ARG A 49 9.80 8.00 21.47
N GLY A 50 9.00 7.80 20.40
CA GLY A 50 7.81 8.59 20.09
C GLY A 50 8.13 9.94 19.38
N GLU A 51 9.37 10.16 19.00
CA GLU A 51 9.84 11.36 18.27
C GLU A 51 9.51 11.25 16.77
N TYR A 52 8.22 11.04 16.46
CA TYR A 52 7.78 10.64 15.09
C TYR A 52 8.19 11.62 14.00
N LYS A 53 8.14 12.94 14.30
CA LYS A 53 8.54 13.94 13.32
C LYS A 53 10.03 13.81 12.99
N LYS A 54 10.87 13.64 14.00
CA LYS A 54 12.30 13.42 13.83
C LYS A 54 12.60 12.14 13.04
N ALA A 55 11.90 11.04 13.36
CA ALA A 55 12.03 9.80 12.61
C ALA A 55 11.76 9.98 11.11
N ILE A 56 10.71 10.73 10.76
CA ILE A 56 10.37 11.03 9.37
C ILE A 56 11.42 11.93 8.71
N ASP A 57 11.92 12.92 9.41
CA ASP A 57 12.96 13.83 8.90
C ASP A 57 14.26 13.06 8.60
N GLU A 58 14.60 12.03 9.42
CA GLU A 58 15.72 11.11 9.18
C GLU A 58 15.46 10.18 7.98
N TRP A 59 14.28 9.54 7.91
CA TRP A 59 13.97 8.57 6.85
C TRP A 59 13.76 9.20 5.48
N ARG A 60 13.22 10.42 5.40
CA ARG A 60 12.79 11.04 4.13
C ARG A 60 13.91 11.16 3.11
N PRO A 61 15.09 11.69 3.41
CA PRO A 61 16.19 11.78 2.45
C PRO A 61 16.65 10.38 1.98
N ILE A 62 16.69 9.41 2.89
CA ILE A 62 17.12 8.03 2.63
C ILE A 62 16.12 7.32 1.72
N ALA A 63 14.81 7.46 1.99
CA ALA A 63 13.74 6.90 1.18
C ALA A 63 13.68 7.50 -0.23
N ILE A 64 13.96 8.82 -0.35
CA ILE A 64 14.06 9.49 -1.65
C ILE A 64 15.29 8.97 -2.41
N ALA A 65 16.40 8.68 -1.71
CA ALA A 65 17.59 8.07 -2.29
C ALA A 65 17.37 6.60 -2.72
N GLY A 66 16.24 6.00 -2.35
CA GLY A 66 15.83 4.67 -2.83
C GLY A 66 15.90 3.55 -1.80
N ASP A 67 16.30 3.81 -0.57
CA ASP A 67 16.39 2.79 0.48
C ASP A 67 15.01 2.19 0.79
N ALA A 68 14.90 0.86 0.72
CA ALA A 68 13.63 0.15 0.84
C ALA A 68 13.09 0.14 2.28
N ASP A 69 13.97 0.10 3.29
CA ASP A 69 13.57 0.09 4.70
C ASP A 69 13.03 1.46 5.10
N ALA A 70 13.72 2.55 4.68
CA ALA A 70 13.24 3.91 4.90
C ALA A 70 11.91 4.18 4.17
N GLN A 71 11.75 3.67 2.95
CA GLN A 71 10.49 3.74 2.20
C GLN A 71 9.35 3.02 2.93
N PHE A 72 9.60 1.81 3.42
CA PHE A 72 8.64 1.07 4.24
C PHE A 72 8.25 1.86 5.50
N ASN A 73 9.22 2.40 6.22
CA ASN A 73 9.00 3.17 7.44
C ASN A 73 8.18 4.45 7.19
N LEU A 74 8.44 5.17 6.09
CA LEU A 74 7.59 6.29 5.67
C LEU A 74 6.16 5.83 5.35
N GLY A 75 6.00 4.70 4.67
CA GLY A 75 4.70 4.10 4.43
C GLY A 75 3.93 3.84 5.74
N GLN A 76 4.61 3.32 6.76
CA GLN A 76 4.02 3.12 8.08
C GLN A 76 3.64 4.45 8.75
N ALA A 77 4.50 5.46 8.66
CA ALA A 77 4.22 6.77 9.23
C ALA A 77 2.96 7.41 8.65
N TYR A 78 2.81 7.39 7.32
CA TYR A 78 1.60 7.88 6.65
C TYR A 78 0.36 7.04 6.94
N LYS A 79 0.49 5.72 7.02
CA LYS A 79 -0.63 4.82 7.36
C LYS A 79 -1.17 5.08 8.77
N LEU A 80 -0.27 5.31 9.73
CA LEU A 80 -0.62 5.48 11.15
C LEU A 80 -0.89 6.94 11.53
N GLY A 81 -0.55 7.90 10.68
CA GLY A 81 -0.68 9.33 10.99
C GLY A 81 0.27 9.79 12.11
N ARG A 82 1.44 9.14 12.23
CA ARG A 82 2.43 9.46 13.25
C ARG A 82 3.52 10.37 12.68
N GLY A 83 3.59 11.61 13.19
CA GLY A 83 4.51 12.64 12.71
C GLY A 83 4.11 13.31 11.39
N VAL A 84 3.14 12.74 10.67
CA VAL A 84 2.48 13.27 9.46
C VAL A 84 0.98 12.97 9.54
N PRO A 85 0.10 13.73 8.87
CA PRO A 85 -1.30 13.37 8.73
C PRO A 85 -1.47 11.98 8.08
N ILE A 86 -2.54 11.27 8.44
CA ILE A 86 -2.89 10.00 7.78
C ILE A 86 -3.12 10.26 6.30
N ASP A 87 -2.38 9.52 5.47
CA ASP A 87 -2.54 9.52 4.02
C ASP A 87 -2.28 8.10 3.48
N LEU A 88 -3.38 7.38 3.25
CA LEU A 88 -3.30 5.98 2.78
C LEU A 88 -2.78 5.87 1.34
N ALA A 89 -2.96 6.91 0.52
CA ALA A 89 -2.44 6.93 -0.84
C ALA A 89 -0.91 7.09 -0.83
N MET A 90 -0.39 8.00 0.00
CA MET A 90 1.04 8.14 0.22
C MET A 90 1.65 6.89 0.85
N ALA A 91 0.96 6.28 1.81
CA ALA A 91 1.41 5.02 2.41
C ALA A 91 1.53 3.91 1.35
N GLU A 92 0.52 3.75 0.50
CA GLU A 92 0.52 2.78 -0.59
C GLU A 92 1.68 3.02 -1.57
N GLU A 93 1.92 4.28 -1.95
CA GLU A 93 3.00 4.63 -2.88
C GLU A 93 4.39 4.30 -2.30
N TRP A 94 4.62 4.59 -1.01
CA TRP A 94 5.86 4.24 -0.35
C TRP A 94 6.02 2.73 -0.19
N TYR A 95 4.95 2.00 0.18
CA TYR A 95 4.98 0.53 0.19
C TYR A 95 5.26 -0.05 -1.18
N ARG A 96 4.67 0.50 -2.25
CA ARG A 96 4.94 0.07 -3.62
C ARG A 96 6.42 0.20 -3.97
N LYS A 97 7.04 1.35 -3.66
CA LYS A 97 8.48 1.59 -3.94
C LYS A 97 9.37 0.58 -3.22
N ALA A 98 9.11 0.30 -1.97
CA ALA A 98 9.86 -0.70 -1.22
C ALA A 98 9.56 -2.14 -1.70
N ALA A 99 8.30 -2.45 -2.01
CA ALA A 99 7.85 -3.77 -2.44
C ALA A 99 8.48 -4.22 -3.76
N VAL A 100 8.61 -3.31 -4.75
CA VAL A 100 9.24 -3.61 -6.04
C VAL A 100 10.74 -3.89 -5.91
N GLN A 101 11.37 -3.43 -4.83
CA GLN A 101 12.75 -3.75 -4.47
C GLN A 101 12.85 -5.08 -3.69
N GLY A 102 11.72 -5.71 -3.39
CA GLY A 102 11.67 -7.00 -2.71
C GLY A 102 11.56 -6.92 -1.20
N HIS A 103 11.32 -5.74 -0.60
CA HIS A 103 11.13 -5.60 0.84
C HIS A 103 9.89 -6.40 1.29
N PRO A 104 10.03 -7.41 2.18
CA PRO A 104 8.95 -8.34 2.47
C PRO A 104 7.71 -7.69 3.09
N GLN A 105 7.87 -6.94 4.18
CA GLN A 105 6.74 -6.31 4.88
C GLN A 105 6.07 -5.21 4.03
N ALA A 106 6.83 -4.53 3.15
CA ALA A 106 6.25 -3.59 2.22
C ALA A 106 5.39 -4.30 1.16
N SER A 107 5.84 -5.47 0.68
CA SER A 107 5.05 -6.31 -0.24
C SER A 107 3.73 -6.74 0.39
N ASP A 108 3.76 -7.12 1.67
CA ASP A 108 2.59 -7.51 2.45
C ASP A 108 1.59 -6.34 2.58
N ASN A 109 2.08 -5.18 3.01
CA ASN A 109 1.24 -4.00 3.18
C ASN A 109 0.74 -3.45 1.84
N TYR A 110 1.54 -3.50 0.77
CA TYR A 110 1.13 -3.07 -0.55
C TYR A 110 0.00 -3.95 -1.12
N GLY A 111 0.14 -5.28 -1.04
CA GLY A 111 -0.91 -6.21 -1.44
C GLY A 111 -2.22 -5.99 -0.70
N LEU A 112 -2.14 -5.79 0.62
CA LEU A 112 -3.32 -5.49 1.44
C LEU A 112 -3.93 -4.11 1.11
N ALA A 113 -3.12 -3.08 0.86
CA ALA A 113 -3.61 -1.76 0.46
C ALA A 113 -4.33 -1.81 -0.90
N LEU A 114 -3.77 -2.51 -1.88
CA LEU A 114 -4.42 -2.75 -3.17
C LEU A 114 -5.78 -3.43 -3.01
N PHE A 115 -5.86 -4.47 -2.17
CA PHE A 115 -7.11 -5.17 -1.88
C PHE A 115 -8.15 -4.24 -1.24
N GLN A 116 -7.76 -3.46 -0.22
CA GLN A 116 -8.63 -2.49 0.44
C GLN A 116 -9.14 -1.40 -0.51
N ASN A 117 -8.31 -1.00 -1.48
CA ASN A 117 -8.67 -0.04 -2.51
C ASN A 117 -9.43 -0.65 -3.69
N ASN A 118 -9.96 -1.88 -3.52
CA ASN A 118 -10.72 -2.64 -4.53
C ASN A 118 -9.96 -2.91 -5.84
N ARG A 119 -8.62 -2.88 -5.80
CA ARG A 119 -7.74 -3.26 -6.92
C ARG A 119 -7.28 -4.70 -6.79
N ARG A 120 -8.26 -5.61 -6.74
CA ARG A 120 -8.07 -7.01 -6.35
C ARG A 120 -7.20 -7.80 -7.32
N ASP A 121 -7.36 -7.57 -8.64
CA ASP A 121 -6.50 -8.19 -9.66
C ASP A 121 -5.02 -7.82 -9.46
N GLN A 122 -4.76 -6.56 -9.10
CA GLN A 122 -3.41 -6.10 -8.83
C GLN A 122 -2.89 -6.59 -7.48
N ALA A 123 -3.77 -6.78 -6.50
CA ALA A 123 -3.43 -7.28 -5.18
C ALA A 123 -3.01 -8.76 -5.21
N LEU A 124 -3.63 -9.56 -6.10
CA LEU A 124 -3.50 -11.02 -6.13
C LEU A 124 -2.04 -11.50 -6.11
N PRO A 125 -1.14 -11.09 -7.03
CA PRO A 125 0.24 -11.59 -7.06
C PRO A 125 1.04 -11.21 -5.79
N TRP A 126 0.73 -10.08 -5.17
CA TRP A 126 1.36 -9.67 -3.91
C TRP A 126 0.84 -10.50 -2.73
N LEU A 127 -0.47 -10.73 -2.68
CA LEU A 127 -1.10 -11.56 -1.64
C LEU A 127 -0.64 -13.02 -1.73
N GLU A 128 -0.51 -13.58 -2.93
CA GLU A 128 0.03 -14.93 -3.13
C GLU A 128 1.45 -15.05 -2.61
N LYS A 129 2.32 -14.11 -2.98
CA LYS A 129 3.71 -14.06 -2.51
C LYS A 129 3.79 -13.90 -0.99
N SER A 130 2.95 -13.07 -0.40
CA SER A 130 2.89 -12.83 1.05
C SER A 130 2.34 -14.05 1.80
N ALA A 131 1.27 -14.66 1.31
CA ALA A 131 0.66 -15.85 1.88
C ALA A 131 1.62 -17.06 1.84
N ALA A 132 2.40 -17.21 0.76
CA ALA A 132 3.43 -18.23 0.64
C ALA A 132 4.54 -18.08 1.70
N ARG A 133 4.91 -16.85 2.06
CA ARG A 133 5.85 -16.57 3.16
C ARG A 133 5.25 -16.82 4.56
N GLY A 134 3.95 -17.03 4.64
CA GLY A 134 3.26 -17.26 5.91
C GLY A 134 2.62 -16.02 6.53
N GLU A 135 2.51 -14.88 5.81
CA GLU A 135 1.88 -13.67 6.36
C GLU A 135 0.38 -13.92 6.63
N PRO A 136 -0.10 -13.86 7.88
CA PRO A 136 -1.45 -14.33 8.23
C PRO A 136 -2.58 -13.51 7.61
N ARG A 137 -2.41 -12.19 7.47
CA ARG A 137 -3.44 -11.32 6.88
C ARG A 137 -3.56 -11.58 5.38
N ALA A 138 -2.44 -11.86 4.69
CA ALA A 138 -2.47 -12.23 3.27
C ALA A 138 -3.12 -13.60 3.08
N GLN A 139 -2.83 -14.58 3.95
CA GLN A 139 -3.48 -15.89 3.94
C GLN A 139 -4.99 -15.76 4.16
N TYR A 140 -5.42 -14.95 5.11
CA TYR A 140 -6.83 -14.67 5.37
C TYR A 140 -7.53 -14.06 4.16
N VAL A 141 -6.96 -13.00 3.59
CA VAL A 141 -7.55 -12.30 2.44
C VAL A 141 -7.60 -13.21 1.22
N LEU A 142 -6.49 -13.90 0.90
CA LEU A 142 -6.44 -14.81 -0.24
C LEU A 142 -7.37 -16.01 -0.06
N GLY A 143 -7.47 -16.56 1.16
CA GLY A 143 -8.43 -17.60 1.50
C GLY A 143 -9.87 -17.16 1.28
N THR A 144 -10.21 -15.92 1.66
CA THR A 144 -11.52 -15.33 1.41
C THR A 144 -11.79 -15.14 -0.09
N MET A 145 -10.78 -14.74 -0.87
CA MET A 145 -10.90 -14.60 -2.33
C MET A 145 -11.22 -15.94 -2.99
N PHE A 146 -10.52 -17.02 -2.65
CA PHE A 146 -10.81 -18.36 -3.15
C PHE A 146 -12.19 -18.89 -2.72
N PHE A 147 -12.60 -18.59 -1.49
CA PHE A 147 -13.92 -19.01 -1.00
C PHE A 147 -15.06 -18.32 -1.75
N ASN A 148 -14.93 -17.04 -2.02
CA ASN A 148 -15.97 -16.23 -2.67
C ASN A 148 -15.91 -16.23 -4.21
N ALA A 149 -14.90 -16.83 -4.82
CA ALA A 149 -14.62 -16.72 -6.26
C ALA A 149 -14.38 -15.25 -6.69
N ASP A 150 -13.59 -14.50 -5.91
CA ASP A 150 -13.32 -13.09 -6.12
C ASP A 150 -12.00 -12.93 -6.88
N VAL A 151 -12.05 -12.56 -8.15
CA VAL A 151 -10.99 -12.48 -9.17
C VAL A 151 -10.19 -13.79 -9.40
N VAL A 152 -10.49 -14.83 -8.65
CA VAL A 152 -9.93 -16.18 -8.79
C VAL A 152 -11.05 -17.20 -8.86
N PRO A 153 -10.89 -18.34 -9.57
CA PRO A 153 -11.85 -19.42 -9.52
C PRO A 153 -12.05 -19.92 -8.08
N ARG A 154 -13.27 -20.30 -7.75
CA ARG A 154 -13.57 -20.87 -6.44
C ARG A 154 -12.76 -22.13 -6.19
N ASP A 155 -12.08 -22.15 -5.04
CA ASP A 155 -11.30 -23.31 -4.57
C ASP A 155 -11.44 -23.42 -3.05
N TRP A 156 -12.42 -24.21 -2.61
CA TRP A 156 -12.68 -24.37 -1.18
C TRP A 156 -11.55 -25.08 -0.43
N VAL A 157 -10.80 -25.96 -1.10
CA VAL A 157 -9.64 -26.64 -0.49
C VAL A 157 -8.53 -25.65 -0.20
N LYS A 158 -8.17 -24.81 -1.17
CA LYS A 158 -7.17 -23.73 -0.95
C LYS A 158 -7.68 -22.70 0.05
N ALA A 159 -8.95 -22.30 -0.05
CA ALA A 159 -9.55 -21.36 0.89
C ALA A 159 -9.42 -21.84 2.33
N TYR A 160 -9.78 -23.12 2.56
CA TYR A 160 -9.73 -23.74 3.87
C TYR A 160 -8.28 -23.88 4.38
N ALA A 161 -7.34 -24.26 3.50
CA ALA A 161 -5.93 -24.39 3.83
C ALA A 161 -5.33 -23.05 4.30
N LEU A 162 -5.57 -21.98 3.53
CA LEU A 162 -5.07 -20.64 3.86
C LEU A 162 -5.69 -20.10 5.15
N MET A 163 -6.99 -20.31 5.33
CA MET A 163 -7.70 -19.88 6.54
C MET A 163 -7.21 -20.64 7.77
N THR A 164 -6.95 -21.95 7.65
CA THR A 164 -6.36 -22.79 8.72
C THR A 164 -4.99 -22.26 9.14
N ARG A 165 -4.14 -21.89 8.18
CA ARG A 165 -2.82 -21.31 8.47
C ARG A 165 -2.93 -19.95 9.14
N ALA A 166 -3.81 -19.06 8.64
CA ALA A 166 -4.04 -17.76 9.26
C ALA A 166 -4.53 -17.90 10.71
N ASN A 167 -5.38 -18.90 10.98
CA ASN A 167 -5.86 -19.22 12.33
C ASN A 167 -4.74 -19.76 13.21
N ALA A 168 -3.92 -20.68 12.70
CA ALA A 168 -2.78 -21.25 13.44
C ALA A 168 -1.74 -20.18 13.79
N ALA A 169 -1.57 -19.15 12.94
CA ALA A 169 -0.72 -18.00 13.22
C ALA A 169 -1.36 -16.96 14.19
N GLY A 170 -2.53 -17.27 14.75
CA GLY A 170 -3.17 -16.46 15.79
C GLY A 170 -3.96 -15.26 15.26
N LEU A 171 -4.34 -15.22 13.97
CA LEU A 171 -5.19 -14.15 13.46
C LEU A 171 -6.63 -14.32 13.96
N PRO A 172 -7.17 -13.44 14.83
CA PRO A 172 -8.45 -13.67 15.50
C PRO A 172 -9.64 -13.83 14.55
N GLN A 173 -9.65 -13.07 13.45
CA GLN A 173 -10.72 -13.13 12.44
C GLN A 173 -10.75 -14.48 11.71
N ALA A 174 -9.61 -15.15 11.59
CA ALA A 174 -9.51 -16.42 10.88
C ALA A 174 -10.26 -17.55 11.59
N ALA A 175 -10.27 -17.59 12.92
CA ALA A 175 -11.01 -18.58 13.70
C ALA A 175 -12.52 -18.49 13.43
N THR A 176 -13.09 -17.29 13.49
CA THR A 176 -14.51 -17.05 13.22
C THR A 176 -14.88 -17.42 11.78
N THR A 177 -14.04 -17.02 10.83
CA THR A 177 -14.28 -17.31 9.41
C THR A 177 -14.17 -18.79 9.11
N LEU A 178 -13.21 -19.50 9.72
CA LEU A 178 -13.06 -20.94 9.57
C LEU A 178 -14.29 -21.68 10.06
N ALA A 179 -14.84 -21.31 11.22
CA ALA A 179 -16.08 -21.86 11.75
C ALA A 179 -17.31 -21.59 10.83
N GLN A 180 -17.31 -20.46 10.13
CA GLN A 180 -18.32 -20.20 9.09
C GLN A 180 -18.12 -21.08 7.86
N MET A 181 -16.87 -21.25 7.39
CA MET A 181 -16.54 -22.10 6.25
C MET A 181 -16.92 -23.56 6.50
N ASP A 182 -16.86 -24.05 7.73
CA ASP A 182 -17.26 -25.42 8.12
C ASP A 182 -18.72 -25.75 7.75
N ARG A 183 -19.58 -24.75 7.61
CA ARG A 183 -20.99 -24.92 7.24
C ARG A 183 -21.20 -25.14 5.74
N TYR A 184 -20.24 -24.73 4.91
CA TYR A 184 -20.34 -24.73 3.45
C TYR A 184 -19.38 -25.72 2.80
N VAL A 185 -18.21 -25.94 3.40
CA VAL A 185 -17.16 -26.80 2.87
C VAL A 185 -17.41 -28.25 3.30
N SER A 186 -17.38 -29.19 2.36
CA SER A 186 -17.59 -30.60 2.63
C SER A 186 -16.52 -31.14 3.58
N ALA A 187 -16.83 -32.20 4.36
CA ALA A 187 -15.86 -32.85 5.25
C ALA A 187 -14.60 -33.31 4.50
N SER A 188 -14.79 -33.87 3.28
CA SER A 188 -13.68 -34.28 2.41
C SER A 188 -12.77 -33.10 2.01
N ASP A 189 -13.36 -31.95 1.63
CA ASP A 189 -12.58 -30.79 1.21
C ASP A 189 -11.88 -30.12 2.41
N ARG A 190 -12.50 -30.14 3.59
CA ARG A 190 -11.86 -29.71 4.85
C ARG A 190 -10.62 -30.55 5.19
N GLN A 191 -10.73 -31.87 5.04
CA GLN A 191 -9.58 -32.76 5.26
C GLN A 191 -8.46 -32.45 4.27
N LYS A 192 -8.76 -32.37 2.96
CA LYS A 192 -7.79 -31.98 1.93
C LYS A 192 -7.17 -30.60 2.21
N GLY A 193 -8.00 -29.65 2.64
CA GLY A 193 -7.55 -28.30 3.01
C GLY A 193 -6.58 -28.33 4.20
N THR A 194 -6.87 -29.14 5.22
CA THR A 194 -5.97 -29.29 6.37
C THR A 194 -4.62 -29.94 5.96
N GLU A 195 -4.65 -30.92 5.09
CA GLU A 195 -3.42 -31.53 4.54
C GLU A 195 -2.63 -30.54 3.69
N LEU A 196 -3.31 -29.72 2.88
CA LEU A 196 -2.71 -28.66 2.08
C LEU A 196 -2.09 -27.58 2.97
N ALA A 197 -2.73 -27.23 4.09
CA ALA A 197 -2.21 -26.28 5.05
C ALA A 197 -0.86 -26.73 5.63
N ARG A 198 -0.73 -28.01 5.99
CA ARG A 198 0.52 -28.62 6.47
C ARG A 198 1.62 -28.57 5.41
N ARG A 199 1.28 -28.83 4.15
CA ARG A 199 2.25 -28.71 3.03
C ARG A 199 2.76 -27.28 2.88
N TYR A 200 1.87 -26.30 2.85
CA TYR A 200 2.25 -24.89 2.78
C TYR A 200 3.13 -24.45 3.96
N GLU A 201 2.89 -25.00 5.15
CA GLU A 201 3.73 -24.72 6.31
C GLU A 201 5.12 -25.32 6.15
N ALA A 202 5.22 -26.56 5.69
CA ALA A 202 6.49 -27.22 5.42
C ALA A 202 7.29 -26.49 4.32
N GLU A 203 6.63 -26.03 3.26
CA GLU A 203 7.25 -25.26 2.18
C GLU A 203 7.77 -23.90 2.68
N ALA A 204 7.00 -23.20 3.52
CA ALA A 204 7.41 -21.94 4.11
C ALA A 204 8.59 -22.08 5.09
N SER A 205 8.64 -23.20 5.82
CA SER A 205 9.70 -23.51 6.78
C SER A 205 11.00 -23.99 6.12
N ASN A 206 10.92 -24.55 4.92
CA ASN A 206 12.05 -25.05 4.15
C ASN A 206 11.95 -24.58 2.69
N PRO A 207 12.16 -23.28 2.44
CA PRO A 207 12.07 -22.75 1.09
C PRO A 207 13.14 -23.42 0.21
N LEU A 208 12.68 -24.18 -0.81
CA LEU A 208 13.56 -24.74 -1.82
C LEU A 208 14.37 -23.59 -2.46
N PRO A 209 15.68 -23.75 -2.67
CA PRO A 209 16.47 -22.74 -3.34
C PRO A 209 15.87 -22.49 -4.73
N THR A 210 15.36 -21.28 -4.93
CA THR A 210 14.82 -20.86 -6.21
C THR A 210 15.88 -21.03 -7.28
N THR A 211 15.48 -21.47 -8.47
CA THR A 211 16.36 -21.79 -9.61
C THR A 211 17.30 -20.62 -9.98
N THR A 212 16.97 -19.40 -9.62
CA THR A 212 17.82 -18.21 -9.74
C THR A 212 19.12 -18.28 -8.94
N ASN A 213 19.13 -18.98 -7.78
CA ASN A 213 20.36 -19.17 -7.02
C ASN A 213 21.27 -20.28 -7.61
N ARG A 214 20.74 -21.16 -8.45
CA ARG A 214 21.55 -22.19 -9.12
C ARG A 214 22.44 -21.65 -10.22
N VAL A 215 22.00 -20.58 -10.92
CA VAL A 215 22.80 -19.95 -11.97
C VAL A 215 23.94 -19.11 -11.35
N ALA A 216 23.69 -18.49 -10.19
CA ALA A 216 24.72 -17.73 -9.48
C ALA A 216 25.80 -18.61 -8.84
N ALA A 217 25.49 -19.88 -8.48
CA ALA A 217 26.44 -20.79 -7.88
C ALA A 217 27.44 -21.41 -8.89
N ASN A 218 27.08 -21.43 -10.18
CA ASN A 218 27.95 -22.03 -11.23
C ASN A 218 28.85 -21.02 -11.96
N THR A 219 28.79 -19.72 -11.64
CA THR A 219 29.67 -18.69 -12.21
C THR A 219 30.67 -18.12 -11.19
N ALA A 220 30.95 -18.83 -10.11
CA ALA A 220 31.96 -18.44 -9.15
C ALA A 220 33.35 -18.57 -9.74
N ARG A 221 33.83 -17.51 -10.40
CA ARG A 221 35.24 -17.27 -10.71
C ARG A 221 35.91 -16.82 -9.39
N PRO A 222 37.06 -17.41 -8.99
CA PRO A 222 37.68 -17.05 -7.72
C PRO A 222 38.35 -15.68 -7.82
N THR A 223 38.39 -14.98 -6.71
CA THR A 223 39.19 -13.83 -6.33
C THR A 223 38.59 -12.45 -6.55
N ARG A 224 37.90 -11.99 -5.50
CA ARG A 224 38.22 -10.70 -4.87
C ARG A 224 37.63 -10.72 -3.46
N THR A 225 38.47 -10.51 -2.46
CA THR A 225 38.10 -10.40 -1.06
C THR A 225 36.98 -9.36 -0.91
N ALA A 226 35.76 -9.82 -0.61
CA ALA A 226 34.64 -8.96 -0.32
C ALA A 226 34.85 -8.32 1.05
N PRO A 227 34.49 -7.06 1.25
CA PRO A 227 34.38 -6.49 2.60
C PRO A 227 33.40 -7.30 3.42
N PRO A 228 33.56 -7.35 4.75
CA PRO A 228 32.74 -8.19 5.60
C PRO A 228 31.26 -7.89 5.37
N ALA A 229 30.49 -8.95 5.12
CA ALA A 229 29.06 -8.90 4.98
C ALA A 229 28.47 -8.17 6.20
N ARG A 230 27.77 -7.05 5.93
CA ARG A 230 26.99 -6.38 6.95
C ARG A 230 25.97 -7.39 7.47
N ARG A 231 25.98 -7.63 8.78
CA ARG A 231 24.95 -8.41 9.44
C ARG A 231 23.58 -7.86 9.03
N PRO A 232 22.61 -8.72 8.72
CA PRO A 232 21.23 -8.25 8.56
C PRO A 232 20.87 -7.48 9.83
N ILE A 233 20.42 -6.25 9.67
CA ILE A 233 19.82 -5.52 10.79
C ILE A 233 18.55 -6.28 11.12
N GLU A 234 18.49 -6.85 12.33
CA GLU A 234 17.25 -7.41 12.84
C GLU A 234 16.19 -6.32 12.78
N THR A 235 15.25 -6.49 11.86
CA THR A 235 14.08 -5.60 11.69
C THR A 235 13.05 -5.83 12.80
N THR A 236 13.50 -6.17 13.99
CA THR A 236 12.70 -6.86 14.99
C THR A 236 11.91 -5.93 15.90
N ASP A 237 11.95 -4.62 15.84
CA ASP A 237 11.33 -3.84 16.91
C ASP A 237 10.52 -2.61 16.49
N LEU A 238 9.76 -2.71 15.41
CA LEU A 238 8.55 -1.88 15.35
C LEU A 238 7.42 -2.69 16.01
N PRO A 239 6.80 -2.20 17.08
CA PRO A 239 5.71 -2.92 17.72
C PRO A 239 4.67 -3.28 16.67
N PRO A 240 4.12 -4.51 16.72
CA PRO A 240 3.08 -4.94 15.79
C PRO A 240 1.98 -3.89 15.77
N SER A 241 1.55 -3.52 14.58
CA SER A 241 0.42 -2.62 14.39
C SER A 241 -0.71 -3.13 15.26
N GLN A 242 -1.07 -2.41 16.32
CA GLN A 242 -2.23 -2.78 17.14
C GLN A 242 -3.41 -2.93 16.19
N PRO A 243 -4.18 -4.02 16.29
CA PRO A 243 -5.37 -4.17 15.48
C PRO A 243 -6.25 -2.96 15.74
N VAL A 244 -6.60 -2.23 14.70
CA VAL A 244 -7.72 -1.31 14.75
C VAL A 244 -8.90 -2.22 15.03
N THR A 245 -9.40 -2.21 16.25
CA THR A 245 -10.64 -2.89 16.60
C THR A 245 -11.71 -2.34 15.68
N PRO A 246 -12.34 -3.16 14.83
CA PRO A 246 -13.58 -2.73 14.20
C PRO A 246 -14.54 -2.52 15.36
N GLU A 247 -15.11 -1.33 15.42
CA GLU A 247 -16.24 -1.02 16.29
C GLU A 247 -17.25 -2.15 16.14
N VAL A 248 -17.44 -2.89 17.22
CA VAL A 248 -18.39 -4.00 17.28
C VAL A 248 -19.75 -3.37 17.08
N ILE A 249 -20.33 -3.50 15.90
CA ILE A 249 -21.75 -3.26 15.71
C ILE A 249 -22.44 -4.34 16.53
N ASP A 250 -22.96 -3.92 17.69
CA ASP A 250 -23.76 -4.74 18.61
C ASP A 250 -25.02 -5.21 17.86
N THR A 251 -24.97 -6.39 17.28
CA THR A 251 -26.14 -7.08 16.71
C THR A 251 -26.83 -7.83 17.84
N ARG A 252 -27.30 -7.11 18.84
CA ARG A 252 -28.24 -7.65 19.79
C ARG A 252 -29.60 -7.81 19.08
N PRO A 253 -30.23 -8.97 19.05
CA PRO A 253 -31.57 -9.11 18.50
C PRO A 253 -32.51 -8.21 19.28
N ALA A 254 -33.18 -7.32 18.56
CA ALA A 254 -34.16 -6.41 19.12
C ALA A 254 -35.24 -7.20 19.85
N ARG A 255 -35.31 -7.00 21.15
CA ARG A 255 -36.40 -7.45 22.03
C ARG A 255 -37.68 -6.80 21.52
N ALA A 256 -38.65 -7.59 21.15
CA ALA A 256 -39.94 -7.12 20.69
C ALA A 256 -40.53 -6.11 21.70
N THR A 257 -40.74 -4.89 21.25
CA THR A 257 -41.44 -3.83 21.97
C THR A 257 -42.96 -4.01 21.78
N PRO A 258 -43.77 -3.77 22.83
CA PRO A 258 -45.23 -3.79 22.72
C PRO A 258 -45.74 -2.68 21.78
N PRO A 259 -46.95 -2.85 21.18
CA PRO A 259 -47.46 -1.90 20.21
C PRO A 259 -47.73 -0.53 20.89
N ALA A 260 -47.18 0.52 20.24
CA ALA A 260 -47.36 1.91 20.67
C ALA A 260 -48.79 2.40 20.42
N PRO A 261 -49.30 3.33 21.26
CA PRO A 261 -50.62 3.94 21.09
C PRO A 261 -50.64 4.84 19.84
N ARG A 262 -51.82 4.92 19.19
CA ARG A 262 -52.08 5.69 17.97
C ARG A 262 -51.64 7.13 18.11
N PRO A 263 -51.03 7.71 17.05
CA PRO A 263 -50.59 9.11 17.06
C PRO A 263 -51.76 10.09 17.07
N ALA A 264 -51.67 11.10 17.92
CA ALA A 264 -52.47 12.29 17.85
C ALA A 264 -52.14 13.12 16.61
N ALA A 265 -53.15 13.82 16.07
CA ALA A 265 -53.15 14.58 14.85
C ALA A 265 -51.85 15.41 14.64
N GLN A 266 -51.21 15.19 13.50
CA GLN A 266 -50.02 15.90 13.04
C GLN A 266 -50.39 17.37 12.77
N ARG A 267 -49.64 18.32 13.39
CA ARG A 267 -49.58 19.70 12.92
C ARG A 267 -49.02 19.73 11.49
N PRO A 268 -49.51 20.62 10.63
CA PRO A 268 -48.96 20.76 9.28
C PRO A 268 -47.46 21.03 9.34
N ALA A 269 -46.70 20.32 8.56
CA ALA A 269 -45.27 20.56 8.39
C ALA A 269 -45.05 21.98 7.82
N PRO A 270 -44.00 22.69 8.25
CA PRO A 270 -43.68 23.98 7.65
C PRO A 270 -43.37 23.82 6.19
N GLU A 271 -43.93 24.71 5.35
CA GLU A 271 -43.71 24.76 3.91
C GLU A 271 -42.23 24.76 3.58
N PRO A 272 -41.78 23.98 2.56
CA PRO A 272 -40.39 23.96 2.16
C PRO A 272 -39.98 25.33 1.66
N LYS A 273 -38.93 25.90 2.25
CA LYS A 273 -38.29 27.13 1.74
C LYS A 273 -37.92 26.94 0.27
N PRO A 274 -38.05 27.95 -0.59
CA PRO A 274 -37.78 27.83 -2.02
C PRO A 274 -36.36 27.29 -2.26
N VAL A 275 -36.28 26.17 -2.98
CA VAL A 275 -35.04 25.53 -3.34
C VAL A 275 -34.29 26.46 -4.29
N ALA A 276 -33.08 26.87 -3.96
CA ALA A 276 -32.25 27.70 -4.79
C ALA A 276 -32.18 27.11 -6.22
N SER A 277 -32.63 27.92 -7.22
CA SER A 277 -32.58 27.53 -8.62
C SER A 277 -31.15 27.68 -9.13
N GLY A 278 -30.59 26.64 -9.77
CA GLY A 278 -29.26 26.70 -10.38
C GLY A 278 -28.92 25.40 -11.10
N ALA A 279 -28.08 25.51 -12.14
CA ALA A 279 -27.67 24.38 -12.96
C ALA A 279 -26.42 23.65 -12.44
N TRP A 280 -25.73 24.22 -11.42
CA TRP A 280 -24.50 23.68 -10.91
C TRP A 280 -24.74 22.74 -9.73
N ARG A 281 -23.96 21.67 -9.67
CA ARG A 281 -23.92 20.68 -8.60
C ARG A 281 -22.47 20.41 -8.23
N VAL A 282 -22.24 19.73 -7.11
CA VAL A 282 -20.94 19.19 -6.77
C VAL A 282 -21.01 17.67 -6.77
N GLN A 283 -20.07 17.02 -7.44
CA GLN A 283 -19.93 15.56 -7.43
C GLN A 283 -19.06 15.15 -6.23
N LEU A 284 -19.63 14.34 -5.36
CA LEU A 284 -18.93 13.83 -4.15
C LEU A 284 -18.37 12.42 -4.36
N GLY A 285 -18.74 11.74 -5.44
CA GLY A 285 -18.22 10.40 -5.75
C GLY A 285 -18.99 9.71 -6.85
N ALA A 286 -18.45 8.57 -7.29
CA ALA A 286 -19.10 7.64 -8.19
C ALA A 286 -18.97 6.22 -7.62
N PHE A 287 -20.08 5.51 -7.50
CA PHE A 287 -20.21 4.25 -6.78
C PHE A 287 -20.76 3.17 -7.69
N ARG A 288 -20.24 1.96 -7.63
CA ARG A 288 -20.83 0.80 -8.31
C ARG A 288 -22.13 0.37 -7.64
N ASP A 289 -22.18 0.46 -6.30
CA ASP A 289 -23.35 0.19 -5.49
C ASP A 289 -24.09 1.51 -5.20
N PRO A 290 -25.39 1.63 -5.58
CA PRO A 290 -26.22 2.80 -5.27
C PRO A 290 -26.33 3.09 -3.77
N ASP A 291 -26.27 2.06 -2.94
CA ASP A 291 -26.34 2.23 -1.49
C ASP A 291 -25.05 2.85 -0.90
N GLY A 292 -23.91 2.66 -1.56
CA GLY A 292 -22.69 3.38 -1.25
C GLY A 292 -22.83 4.90 -1.38
N ALA A 293 -23.52 5.35 -2.44
CA ALA A 293 -23.83 6.77 -2.62
C ALA A 293 -24.78 7.30 -1.54
N ARG A 294 -25.78 6.51 -1.12
CA ARG A 294 -26.72 6.87 -0.04
C ARG A 294 -26.03 6.93 1.31
N ARG A 295 -25.17 5.97 1.62
CA ARG A 295 -24.36 5.96 2.85
C ARG A 295 -23.46 7.20 2.92
N LEU A 296 -22.75 7.53 1.84
CA LEU A 296 -21.95 8.76 1.83
C LEU A 296 -22.81 9.98 2.09
N TRP A 297 -23.98 10.10 1.43
CA TRP A 297 -24.89 11.22 1.67
C TRP A 297 -25.31 11.36 3.12
N SER A 298 -25.69 10.28 3.80
CA SER A 298 -26.09 10.32 5.22
C SER A 298 -24.98 10.83 6.14
N GLN A 299 -23.71 10.59 5.79
CA GLN A 299 -22.56 11.06 6.55
C GLN A 299 -22.24 12.55 6.33
N VAL A 300 -22.49 13.05 5.12
CA VAL A 300 -22.08 14.42 4.76
C VAL A 300 -23.23 15.42 4.62
N ALA A 301 -24.47 14.99 4.70
CA ALA A 301 -25.66 15.82 4.51
C ALA A 301 -25.68 17.08 5.39
N SER A 302 -25.22 16.99 6.63
CA SER A 302 -25.12 18.11 7.56
C SER A 302 -24.16 19.22 7.09
N ARG A 303 -23.22 18.89 6.21
CA ARG A 303 -22.24 19.85 5.62
C ARG A 303 -22.80 20.60 4.43
N PHE A 304 -23.98 20.22 3.93
CA PHE A 304 -24.65 20.83 2.78
C PHE A 304 -26.05 21.32 3.14
N PRO A 305 -26.18 22.29 4.06
CA PRO A 305 -27.48 22.75 4.54
C PRO A 305 -28.31 23.33 3.38
N GLY A 306 -29.58 22.88 3.26
CA GLY A 306 -30.51 23.33 2.21
C GLY A 306 -30.21 22.81 0.81
N ARG A 307 -29.30 21.83 0.65
CA ARG A 307 -29.00 21.18 -0.63
C ARG A 307 -29.55 19.75 -0.65
N GLN A 308 -29.79 19.24 -1.88
CA GLN A 308 -30.35 17.89 -2.06
C GLN A 308 -29.37 17.00 -2.79
N PRO A 309 -29.38 15.67 -2.53
CA PRO A 309 -28.60 14.70 -3.26
C PRO A 309 -29.30 14.30 -4.56
N TYR A 310 -28.52 14.12 -5.61
CA TYR A 310 -28.94 13.58 -6.89
C TYR A 310 -28.11 12.34 -7.21
N TYR A 311 -28.78 11.22 -7.42
CA TYR A 311 -28.15 9.95 -7.76
C TYR A 311 -28.28 9.72 -9.26
N VAL A 312 -27.23 10.00 -10.02
CA VAL A 312 -27.22 9.94 -11.47
C VAL A 312 -26.48 8.71 -11.97
N LYS A 313 -27.16 7.83 -12.70
CA LYS A 313 -26.52 6.67 -13.34
C LYS A 313 -25.60 7.13 -14.47
N ALA A 314 -24.37 6.63 -14.50
CA ALA A 314 -23.37 6.87 -15.54
C ALA A 314 -22.68 5.53 -15.86
N GLY A 315 -23.26 4.78 -16.81
CA GLY A 315 -22.85 3.42 -17.09
C GLY A 315 -23.09 2.50 -15.89
N ALA A 316 -22.05 1.77 -15.48
CA ALA A 316 -22.10 0.86 -14.32
C ALA A 316 -21.96 1.58 -12.96
N LEU A 317 -21.85 2.93 -12.96
CA LEU A 317 -21.63 3.71 -11.75
C LEU A 317 -22.84 4.59 -11.44
N THR A 318 -23.09 4.84 -10.15
CA THR A 318 -24.01 5.86 -9.66
C THR A 318 -23.20 7.03 -9.11
N ARG A 319 -23.34 8.22 -9.70
CA ARG A 319 -22.71 9.45 -9.22
C ARG A 319 -23.59 10.09 -8.16
N LEU A 320 -22.98 10.49 -7.05
CA LEU A 320 -23.62 11.35 -6.04
C LEU A 320 -23.28 12.80 -6.36
N LEU A 321 -24.32 13.54 -6.77
CA LEU A 321 -24.26 15.00 -6.99
C LEU A 321 -25.05 15.69 -5.89
N VAL A 322 -24.62 16.88 -5.47
CA VAL A 322 -25.30 17.68 -4.44
C VAL A 322 -25.50 19.10 -4.96
N GLY A 323 -26.70 19.65 -4.81
CA GLY A 323 -27.05 20.97 -5.29
C GLY A 323 -28.51 21.33 -5.04
N PRO A 324 -29.05 22.28 -5.79
CA PRO A 324 -28.44 23.09 -6.84
C PRO A 324 -27.61 24.27 -6.33
N TYR A 325 -26.68 24.77 -7.15
CA TYR A 325 -25.92 26.00 -6.93
C TYR A 325 -26.11 26.94 -8.14
N ALA A 326 -26.15 28.26 -7.90
CA ALA A 326 -26.37 29.24 -8.96
C ALA A 326 -25.15 29.36 -9.89
N THR A 327 -23.92 29.25 -9.35
CA THR A 327 -22.68 29.43 -10.10
C THR A 327 -21.66 28.30 -9.77
N GLN A 328 -20.68 28.12 -10.66
CA GLN A 328 -19.54 27.22 -10.43
C GLN A 328 -18.74 27.62 -9.19
N ALA A 329 -18.53 28.92 -9.00
CA ALA A 329 -17.78 29.42 -7.84
C ALA A 329 -18.51 29.17 -6.52
N GLU A 330 -19.84 29.22 -6.51
CA GLU A 330 -20.67 28.88 -5.37
C GLU A 330 -20.58 27.35 -5.08
N ALA A 331 -20.68 26.52 -6.11
CA ALA A 331 -20.52 25.08 -5.99
C ALA A 331 -19.14 24.73 -5.44
N ALA A 332 -18.06 25.34 -5.95
CA ALA A 332 -16.71 25.11 -5.45
C ALA A 332 -16.54 25.52 -3.97
N ARG A 333 -17.12 26.63 -3.56
CA ARG A 333 -17.15 27.04 -2.14
C ARG A 333 -17.99 26.10 -1.27
N GLY A 334 -19.08 25.57 -1.84
CA GLY A 334 -19.94 24.61 -1.18
C GLY A 334 -19.25 23.29 -0.83
N CYS A 335 -18.14 22.95 -1.48
CA CYS A 335 -17.33 21.79 -1.15
C CYS A 335 -16.72 21.86 0.27
N GLY A 336 -16.34 23.03 0.75
CA GLY A 336 -15.69 23.18 2.05
C GLY A 336 -14.50 22.22 2.24
N SER A 337 -14.53 21.45 3.31
CA SER A 337 -13.51 20.41 3.61
C SER A 337 -13.83 19.02 3.04
N VAL A 338 -14.97 18.85 2.34
CA VAL A 338 -15.36 17.53 1.81
C VAL A 338 -14.51 17.18 0.59
N ARG A 339 -13.92 15.99 0.60
CA ARG A 339 -13.12 15.45 -0.52
C ARG A 339 -13.52 13.99 -0.80
N PRO A 340 -13.60 13.55 -2.06
CA PRO A 340 -13.54 14.38 -3.27
C PRO A 340 -14.80 15.23 -3.44
N CYS A 341 -14.65 16.44 -3.97
CA CYS A 341 -15.77 17.31 -4.29
C CYS A 341 -15.42 18.14 -5.53
N VAL A 342 -16.14 17.93 -6.63
CA VAL A 342 -15.86 18.56 -7.93
C VAL A 342 -17.11 19.26 -8.44
N PRO A 343 -17.07 20.58 -8.76
CA PRO A 343 -18.18 21.27 -9.40
C PRO A 343 -18.50 20.63 -10.76
N SER A 344 -19.79 20.38 -11.00
CA SER A 344 -20.32 19.76 -12.22
C SER A 344 -21.60 20.50 -12.65
N ARG A 345 -21.88 20.54 -13.94
CA ARG A 345 -23.08 21.11 -14.51
C ARG A 345 -24.08 20.04 -14.91
#